data_24bc79e0d30e8d3fd8a1e7900ede135b
#
_entry.id   24bc79e0d30e8d3fd8a1e7900ede135b
#
_cell.length_a   1.000
_cell.length_b   1.000
_cell.length_c   1.000
_cell.angle_alpha   90.00
_cell.angle_beta   90.00
_cell.angle_gamma   90.00
#
_symmetry.space_group_name_H-M   'P 1'
#
loop_
_entity.id
_entity.type
_entity.pdbx_description
1 polymer ?
#
loop_
_entity_poly.entity_id
_entity_poly.type
_entity_poly.pdbx_seq_one_letter_code
_entity_poly.pdbx_strand_id
1 'polypeptide(L)'
;FDQLMANFNGECSEVGMYLCMARIAHREGYPEIGLYWEKAAYEEAEHAAKFAELLGSDLESNMTASTEKNLAWRVDCEYGATAGKFELAACAKKNGLDAIHDTVHEMARDEARHGKALEGMLKRYFNK
;
A
#
# COMPACT_ATOMS: atom_id res chain seq x y z
N PHE A 1 6.54 3.54 -22.69
CA PHE A 1 5.45 3.03 -21.84
C PHE A 1 5.93 1.91 -20.92
N ASP A 2 6.51 0.86 -21.48
CA ASP A 2 6.99 -0.28 -20.67
C ASP A 2 8.06 0.12 -19.66
N GLN A 3 8.93 1.06 -20.03
CA GLN A 3 9.95 1.56 -19.13
C GLN A 3 9.36 2.39 -18.00
N LEU A 4 8.30 3.17 -18.27
CA LEU A 4 7.60 3.93 -17.23
C LEU A 4 6.93 2.98 -16.23
N MET A 5 6.31 1.93 -16.73
CA MET A 5 5.65 0.92 -15.88
C MET A 5 6.68 0.18 -15.00
N ALA A 6 7.79 -0.25 -15.62
CA ALA A 6 8.85 -0.94 -14.89
C ALA A 6 9.44 -0.04 -13.79
N ASN A 7 9.64 1.24 -14.09
CA ASN A 7 10.15 2.19 -13.11
C ASN A 7 9.15 2.44 -11.98
N PHE A 8 7.87 2.57 -12.30
CA PHE A 8 6.84 2.68 -11.26
C PHE A 8 6.90 1.49 -10.29
N ASN A 9 6.92 0.28 -10.84
CA ASN A 9 6.97 -0.93 -10.02
C ASN A 9 8.25 -1.01 -9.19
N GLY A 10 9.39 -0.62 -9.78
CA GLY A 10 10.67 -0.58 -9.09
C GLY A 10 10.66 0.39 -7.92
N GLU A 11 10.12 1.59 -8.13
CA GLU A 11 10.04 2.59 -7.06
C GLU A 11 9.15 2.11 -5.92
N CYS A 12 8.01 1.50 -6.22
CA CYS A 12 7.12 0.95 -5.19
C CYS A 12 7.80 -0.15 -4.38
N SER A 13 8.56 -1.02 -5.05
CA SER A 13 9.30 -2.09 -4.38
C SER A 13 10.37 -1.54 -3.46
N GLU A 14 11.08 -0.49 -3.89
CA GLU A 14 12.11 0.15 -3.09
C GLU A 14 11.56 0.79 -1.83
N VAL A 15 10.34 1.36 -1.87
CA VAL A 15 9.71 1.92 -0.68
C VAL A 15 9.61 0.86 0.42
N GLY A 16 9.07 -0.30 0.10
CA GLY A 16 8.91 -1.38 1.06
C GLY A 16 10.24 -1.92 1.55
N MET A 17 11.19 -2.14 0.65
CA MET A 17 12.52 -2.65 1.00
C MET A 17 13.28 -1.68 1.90
N TYR A 18 13.26 -0.39 1.57
CA TYR A 18 13.99 0.62 2.35
C TYR A 18 13.41 0.81 3.75
N LEU A 19 12.08 0.74 3.89
CA LEU A 19 11.46 0.78 5.21
C LEU A 19 11.85 -0.45 6.04
N CYS A 20 11.93 -1.61 5.41
CA CYS A 20 12.40 -2.82 6.07
C CYS A 20 13.86 -2.68 6.51
N MET A 21 14.71 -2.15 5.63
CA MET A 21 16.13 -1.90 5.94
C MET A 21 16.29 -0.88 7.06
N ALA A 22 15.39 0.11 7.13
CA ALA A 22 15.37 1.08 8.22
C ALA A 22 15.10 0.40 9.56
N ARG A 23 14.11 -0.50 9.61
CA ARG A 23 13.78 -1.25 10.82
C ARG A 23 14.96 -2.11 11.29
N ILE A 24 15.62 -2.76 10.34
CA ILE A 24 16.81 -3.57 10.64
C ILE A 24 17.90 -2.70 11.24
N ALA A 25 18.19 -1.55 10.62
CA ALA A 25 19.21 -0.63 11.10
C ALA A 25 18.92 -0.14 12.52
N HIS A 26 17.66 0.22 12.80
CA HIS A 26 17.26 0.65 14.15
C HIS A 26 17.44 -0.47 15.18
N ARG A 27 17.06 -1.70 14.84
CA ARG A 27 17.23 -2.84 15.74
C ARG A 27 18.69 -3.14 16.03
N GLU A 28 19.57 -2.92 15.05
CA GLU A 28 21.01 -3.15 15.21
C GLU A 28 21.72 -1.99 15.89
N GLY A 29 21.04 -0.90 16.18
CA GLY A 29 21.62 0.25 16.86
C GLY A 29 22.29 1.26 15.95
N TYR A 30 21.85 1.36 14.69
CA TYR A 30 22.35 2.36 13.73
C TYR A 30 21.24 3.36 13.35
N PRO A 31 20.87 4.26 14.27
CA PRO A 31 19.74 5.16 14.04
C PRO A 31 19.96 6.12 12.87
N GLU A 32 21.19 6.59 12.65
CA GLU A 32 21.48 7.48 11.52
C GLU A 32 21.21 6.79 10.19
N ILE A 33 21.61 5.53 10.06
CA ILE A 33 21.37 4.74 8.86
C ILE A 33 19.87 4.48 8.70
N GLY A 34 19.19 4.15 9.80
CA GLY A 34 17.75 3.92 9.78
C GLY A 34 16.98 5.15 9.31
N LEU A 35 17.33 6.34 9.82
CA LEU A 35 16.70 7.58 9.43
C LEU A 35 16.93 7.90 7.95
N TYR A 36 18.13 7.61 7.44
CA TYR A 36 18.41 7.81 6.02
C TYR A 36 17.56 6.90 5.14
N TRP A 37 17.42 5.61 5.52
CA TRP A 37 16.57 4.70 4.78
C TRP A 37 15.11 5.15 4.76
N GLU A 38 14.61 5.68 5.87
CA GLU A 38 13.24 6.21 5.93
C GLU A 38 13.07 7.39 4.96
N LYS A 39 14.04 8.30 4.95
CA LYS A 39 14.03 9.44 4.03
C LYS A 39 14.07 8.98 2.57
N ALA A 40 14.96 8.03 2.27
CA ALA A 40 15.08 7.49 0.92
C ALA A 40 13.77 6.82 0.48
N ALA A 41 13.11 6.07 1.39
CA ALA A 41 11.83 5.44 1.10
C ALA A 41 10.77 6.47 0.71
N TYR A 42 10.72 7.60 1.41
CA TYR A 42 9.78 8.67 1.10
C TYR A 42 10.07 9.29 -0.27
N GLU A 43 11.36 9.49 -0.59
CA GLU A 43 11.75 10.01 -1.90
C GLU A 43 11.37 9.05 -3.03
N GLU A 44 11.55 7.74 -2.81
CA GLU A 44 11.13 6.72 -3.78
C GLU A 44 9.60 6.70 -3.95
N ALA A 45 8.85 6.95 -2.87
CA ALA A 45 7.39 7.08 -2.96
C ALA A 45 6.99 8.28 -3.82
N GLU A 46 7.71 9.40 -3.71
CA GLU A 46 7.49 10.58 -4.55
C GLU A 46 7.78 10.27 -6.03
N HIS A 47 8.85 9.52 -6.30
CA HIS A 47 9.16 9.08 -7.66
C HIS A 47 8.03 8.21 -8.21
N ALA A 48 7.54 7.27 -7.42
CA ALA A 48 6.44 6.40 -7.82
C ALA A 48 5.19 7.23 -8.17
N ALA A 49 4.86 8.22 -7.35
CA ALA A 49 3.72 9.09 -7.59
C ALA A 49 3.86 9.85 -8.91
N LYS A 50 5.07 10.33 -9.21
CA LYS A 50 5.34 11.03 -10.46
C LYS A 50 5.18 10.11 -11.68
N PHE A 51 5.69 8.90 -11.60
CA PHE A 51 5.48 7.90 -12.66
C PHE A 51 4.00 7.56 -12.81
N ALA A 52 3.27 7.45 -11.70
CA ALA A 52 1.84 7.18 -11.76
C ALA A 52 1.08 8.31 -12.46
N GLU A 53 1.43 9.57 -12.19
CA GLU A 53 0.83 10.70 -12.88
C GLU A 53 1.10 10.68 -14.38
N LEU A 54 2.32 10.33 -14.77
CA LEU A 54 2.68 10.23 -16.19
C LEU A 54 1.93 9.11 -16.90
N LEU A 55 1.70 8.00 -16.20
CA LEU A 55 0.98 6.84 -16.75
C LEU A 55 -0.54 7.05 -16.78
N GLY A 56 -1.09 7.72 -15.77
CA GLY A 56 -2.54 7.91 -15.67
C GLY A 56 -3.30 6.60 -15.76
N SER A 57 -4.34 6.57 -16.59
CA SER A 57 -5.16 5.38 -16.79
C SER A 57 -4.42 4.22 -17.45
N ASP A 58 -3.24 4.46 -18.00
CA ASP A 58 -2.40 3.40 -18.54
C ASP A 58 -1.79 2.55 -17.41
N LEU A 59 -1.62 3.12 -16.21
CA LEU A 59 -1.17 2.38 -15.04
C LEU A 59 -2.27 1.43 -14.54
N GLU A 60 -3.47 1.97 -14.38
CA GLU A 60 -4.63 1.24 -13.89
C GLU A 60 -5.87 1.92 -14.47
N SER A 61 -6.68 1.18 -15.21
CA SER A 61 -7.83 1.73 -15.93
C SER A 61 -8.84 2.44 -15.03
N ASN A 62 -8.91 2.05 -13.76
CA ASN A 62 -9.83 2.64 -12.80
C ASN A 62 -9.26 3.90 -12.11
N MET A 63 -7.96 4.15 -12.23
CA MET A 63 -7.35 5.36 -11.67
C MET A 63 -7.57 6.52 -12.65
N THR A 64 -8.22 7.56 -12.18
CA THR A 64 -8.58 8.70 -13.02
C THR A 64 -8.20 10.02 -12.35
N ALA A 65 -8.42 11.13 -13.05
CA ALA A 65 -8.23 12.46 -12.49
C ALA A 65 -9.44 12.92 -11.66
N SER A 66 -10.29 12.01 -11.23
CA SER A 66 -11.49 12.29 -10.45
C SER A 66 -11.36 11.68 -9.05
N THR A 67 -11.35 12.54 -8.03
CA THR A 67 -11.31 12.08 -6.64
C THR A 67 -12.52 11.22 -6.29
N GLU A 68 -13.72 11.61 -6.77
CA GLU A 68 -14.92 10.81 -6.53
C GLU A 68 -14.78 9.39 -7.08
N LYS A 69 -14.34 9.27 -8.32
CA LYS A 69 -14.18 7.96 -8.97
C LYS A 69 -13.08 7.13 -8.31
N ASN A 70 -11.98 7.77 -7.93
CA ASN A 70 -10.87 7.08 -7.25
C ASN A 70 -11.32 6.56 -5.88
N LEU A 71 -12.10 7.34 -5.13
CA LEU A 71 -12.65 6.89 -3.85
C LEU A 71 -13.56 5.69 -4.05
N ALA A 72 -14.49 5.75 -5.00
CA ALA A 72 -15.44 4.66 -5.25
C ALA A 72 -14.71 3.36 -5.62
N TRP A 73 -13.71 3.46 -6.49
CA TRP A 73 -12.91 2.32 -6.89
C TRP A 73 -12.16 1.72 -5.70
N ARG A 74 -11.50 2.56 -4.91
CA ARG A 74 -10.65 2.07 -3.81
C ARG A 74 -11.46 1.52 -2.65
N VAL A 75 -12.70 1.97 -2.44
CA VAL A 75 -13.57 1.35 -1.43
C VAL A 75 -13.69 -0.16 -1.70
N ASP A 76 -14.02 -0.52 -2.92
CA ASP A 76 -14.18 -1.93 -3.29
C ASP A 76 -12.85 -2.69 -3.19
N CYS A 77 -11.75 -2.05 -3.60
CA CYS A 77 -10.42 -2.67 -3.52
C CYS A 77 -9.99 -2.91 -2.07
N GLU A 78 -10.28 -1.98 -1.15
CA GLU A 78 -9.91 -2.14 0.25
C GLU A 78 -10.72 -3.25 0.91
N TYR A 79 -12.02 -3.36 0.60
CA TYR A 79 -12.82 -4.46 1.11
C TYR A 79 -12.39 -5.80 0.52
N GLY A 80 -12.02 -5.83 -0.76
CA GLY A 80 -11.45 -7.02 -1.38
C GLY A 80 -10.12 -7.43 -0.74
N ALA A 81 -9.25 -6.45 -0.47
CA ALA A 81 -7.97 -6.68 0.20
C ALA A 81 -8.18 -7.19 1.63
N THR A 82 -9.23 -6.70 2.32
CA THR A 82 -9.59 -7.19 3.66
C THR A 82 -9.91 -8.68 3.60
N ALA A 83 -10.81 -9.08 2.70
CA ALA A 83 -11.21 -10.47 2.56
C ALA A 83 -10.01 -11.35 2.19
N GLY A 84 -9.20 -10.91 1.22
CA GLY A 84 -8.02 -11.66 0.77
C GLY A 84 -7.00 -11.87 1.87
N LYS A 85 -6.77 -10.84 2.68
CA LYS A 85 -5.81 -10.94 3.79
C LYS A 85 -6.32 -11.81 4.93
N PHE A 86 -7.62 -11.77 5.24
CA PHE A 86 -8.20 -12.69 6.22
C PHE A 86 -8.08 -14.15 5.76
N GLU A 87 -8.29 -14.39 4.47
CA GLU A 87 -8.11 -15.72 3.88
C GLU A 87 -6.68 -16.20 4.01
N LEU A 88 -5.72 -15.33 3.68
CA LEU A 88 -4.29 -15.64 3.81
C LEU A 88 -3.92 -15.91 5.27
N ALA A 89 -4.42 -15.08 6.19
CA ALA A 89 -4.17 -15.26 7.61
C ALA A 89 -4.72 -16.60 8.11
N ALA A 90 -5.94 -16.97 7.70
CA ALA A 90 -6.55 -18.24 8.05
C ALA A 90 -5.72 -19.42 7.53
N CYS A 91 -5.22 -19.31 6.30
CA CYS A 91 -4.35 -20.31 5.70
C CYS A 91 -3.05 -20.46 6.49
N ALA A 92 -2.45 -19.35 6.88
CA ALA A 92 -1.22 -19.35 7.70
C ALA A 92 -1.47 -20.02 9.05
N LYS A 93 -2.58 -19.71 9.70
CA LYS A 93 -2.96 -20.31 10.97
C LYS A 93 -3.11 -21.82 10.86
N LYS A 94 -3.79 -22.27 9.82
CA LYS A 94 -4.01 -23.70 9.55
C LYS A 94 -2.70 -24.45 9.35
N ASN A 95 -1.66 -23.79 8.84
CA ASN A 95 -0.35 -24.38 8.61
C ASN A 95 0.65 -24.10 9.73
N GLY A 96 0.20 -23.58 10.88
CA GLY A 96 1.05 -23.36 12.04
C GLY A 96 2.00 -22.16 11.92
N LEU A 97 1.73 -21.24 10.98
CA LEU A 97 2.58 -20.07 10.74
C LEU A 97 2.02 -18.87 11.49
N ASP A 98 2.15 -18.89 12.83
CA ASP A 98 1.51 -17.91 13.70
C ASP A 98 1.98 -16.47 13.47
N ALA A 99 3.28 -16.26 13.26
CA ALA A 99 3.81 -14.90 13.01
C ALA A 99 3.21 -14.30 11.73
N ILE A 100 3.06 -15.10 10.68
CA ILE A 100 2.44 -14.65 9.43
C ILE A 100 0.96 -14.39 9.65
N HIS A 101 0.26 -15.29 10.36
CA HIS A 101 -1.14 -15.09 10.70
C HIS A 101 -1.35 -13.76 11.41
N ASP A 102 -0.60 -13.52 12.49
CA ASP A 102 -0.79 -12.34 13.32
C ASP A 102 -0.55 -11.04 12.54
N THR A 103 0.53 -11.02 11.75
CA THR A 103 0.87 -9.86 10.94
C THR A 103 -0.17 -9.58 9.86
N VAL A 104 -0.56 -10.60 9.10
CA VAL A 104 -1.50 -10.44 7.99
C VAL A 104 -2.91 -10.15 8.51
N HIS A 105 -3.29 -10.75 9.65
CA HIS A 105 -4.58 -10.48 10.28
C HIS A 105 -4.72 -9.00 10.66
N GLU A 106 -3.65 -8.41 11.22
CA GLU A 106 -3.63 -6.98 11.53
C GLU A 106 -3.72 -6.12 10.25
N MET A 107 -3.02 -6.52 9.19
CA MET A 107 -3.13 -5.82 7.90
C MET A 107 -4.56 -5.85 7.37
N ALA A 108 -5.25 -6.98 7.51
CA ALA A 108 -6.64 -7.10 7.09
C ALA A 108 -7.53 -6.09 7.82
N ARG A 109 -7.28 -5.90 9.12
CA ARG A 109 -8.01 -4.91 9.92
C ARG A 109 -7.74 -3.49 9.45
N ASP A 110 -6.48 -3.19 9.09
CA ASP A 110 -6.11 -1.89 8.52
C ASP A 110 -6.86 -1.64 7.21
N GLU A 111 -6.91 -2.65 6.33
CA GLU A 111 -7.62 -2.53 5.06
C GLU A 111 -9.13 -2.28 5.26
N ALA A 112 -9.73 -2.94 6.26
CA ALA A 112 -11.14 -2.70 6.61
C ALA A 112 -11.34 -1.26 7.09
N ARG A 113 -10.41 -0.75 7.90
CA ARG A 113 -10.47 0.63 8.39
C ARG A 113 -10.31 1.62 7.23
N HIS A 114 -9.40 1.34 6.29
CA HIS A 114 -9.24 2.15 5.09
C HIS A 114 -10.53 2.17 4.27
N GLY A 115 -11.15 1.02 4.07
CA GLY A 115 -12.40 0.91 3.33
C GLY A 115 -13.51 1.76 3.94
N LYS A 116 -13.66 1.69 5.26
CA LYS A 116 -14.67 2.48 5.97
C LYS A 116 -14.39 3.98 5.88
N ALA A 117 -13.14 4.38 6.00
CA ALA A 117 -12.75 5.80 5.91
C ALA A 117 -13.04 6.34 4.52
N LEU A 118 -12.66 5.62 3.48
CA LEU A 118 -12.89 6.02 2.09
C LEU A 118 -14.39 6.08 1.77
N GLU A 119 -15.14 5.08 2.22
CA GLU A 119 -16.59 5.04 2.03
C GLU A 119 -17.27 6.23 2.72
N GLY A 120 -16.85 6.54 3.96
CA GLY A 120 -17.36 7.68 4.69
C GLY A 120 -17.10 9.00 4.00
N MET A 121 -15.91 9.17 3.44
CA MET A 121 -15.57 10.38 2.69
C MET A 121 -16.34 10.48 1.38
N LEU A 122 -16.51 9.37 0.69
CA LEU A 122 -17.30 9.32 -0.54
C LEU A 122 -18.73 9.77 -0.28
N LYS A 123 -19.34 9.27 0.78
CA LYS A 123 -20.70 9.63 1.19
C LYS A 123 -20.78 11.11 1.60
N ARG A 124 -19.83 11.56 2.41
CA ARG A 124 -19.82 12.91 2.97
C ARG A 124 -19.64 13.99 1.92
N TYR A 125 -18.73 13.80 0.98
CA TYR A 125 -18.41 14.83 -0.02
C TYR A 125 -19.17 14.69 -1.34
N PHE A 126 -19.61 13.50 -1.68
CA PHE A 126 -20.21 13.22 -2.99
C PHE A 126 -21.58 12.57 -2.91
N ASN A 127 -22.11 12.35 -1.72
CA ASN A 127 -23.42 11.74 -1.51
C ASN A 127 -23.56 10.33 -2.10
N LYS A 128 -22.49 9.60 -2.11
CA LYS A 128 -22.48 8.21 -2.59
C LYS A 128 -22.33 7.22 -1.43
#